data_75b27e7f35e9b65a499fa271a980f704
#
_entry.id   75b27e7f35e9b65a499fa271a980f704
#
_cell.length_a   1.000
_cell.length_b   1.000
_cell.length_c   1.000
_cell.angle_alpha   90.00
_cell.angle_beta   90.00
_cell.angle_gamma   90.00
#
_symmetry.space_group_name_H-M   'P 1'
#
loop_
_entity.id
_entity.type
_entity.pdbx_description
1 polymer ?
#
loop_
_entity_poly.entity_id
_entity_poly.type
_entity_poly.pdbx_seq_one_letter_code
_entity_poly.pdbx_strand_id
1 'polypeptide(L)'
;MNKIGYYSVGNKNFTNKNAALYESTCSNQPVNWYFYEDVFNDFLNKNQSTLGLIKLNELYRRRAQHLRDNYDYLILNYSGGPDSHNILMTFLQNKIHLDEIYVQYSHSVDAKIYKPTNLIKGAENIHSEYDLVIKPVLDKLKISNPEIKITIHDIFDESILKIEDETFLESGHFIGAFELIRQQQYSKPIDIMSDKGKKIADIFGIDKPLIIYKDKCVFTFFSDLAINVAGTKHKNKSSACAELFYWTPEMPEIALEQAYALYMHLQQNTALVSLFDYNTIKPNDIYRTELIRKLTINLIYDTWDHTKFQVEKPVYFSEQGRSRDKYYLTHEEFKKYLEVYDYHASSWSSVIKNQPGKVFYTNWFKIGYLNV
;
A
#
# COMPACT_ATOMS: atom_id res chain seq x y z
N MET A 1 -5.42 3.21 -18.98
CA MET A 1 -6.64 2.80 -18.22
C MET A 1 -6.32 2.95 -16.74
N ASN A 2 -7.19 3.55 -15.95
CA ASN A 2 -6.94 3.66 -14.50
C ASN A 2 -7.12 2.28 -13.85
N LYS A 3 -6.04 1.70 -13.29
CA LYS A 3 -6.04 0.36 -12.70
C LYS A 3 -6.35 0.32 -11.20
N ILE A 4 -6.59 1.49 -10.61
CA ILE A 4 -6.80 1.64 -9.17
C ILE A 4 -8.27 1.82 -8.76
N GLY A 5 -9.19 1.70 -9.72
CA GLY A 5 -10.62 1.92 -9.49
C GLY A 5 -11.01 3.40 -9.42
N TYR A 6 -12.24 3.65 -9.00
CA TYR A 6 -12.80 4.99 -8.88
C TYR A 6 -13.91 5.06 -7.84
N TYR A 7 -14.23 6.27 -7.40
CA TYR A 7 -15.39 6.55 -6.56
C TYR A 7 -16.50 7.14 -7.41
N SER A 8 -17.75 6.78 -7.13
CA SER A 8 -18.90 7.38 -7.77
C SER A 8 -19.82 8.06 -6.76
N VAL A 9 -20.37 9.21 -7.14
CA VAL A 9 -21.39 9.95 -6.40
C VAL A 9 -22.46 10.37 -7.41
N GLY A 10 -23.64 9.78 -7.31
CA GLY A 10 -24.65 9.90 -8.35
C GLY A 10 -24.06 9.50 -9.72
N ASN A 11 -24.10 10.40 -10.69
CA ASN A 11 -23.57 10.16 -12.05
C ASN A 11 -22.12 10.64 -12.26
N LYS A 12 -21.42 11.09 -11.22
CA LYS A 12 -20.07 11.60 -11.30
C LYS A 12 -19.07 10.57 -10.80
N ASN A 13 -17.93 10.44 -11.50
CA ASN A 13 -16.83 9.56 -11.13
C ASN A 13 -15.61 10.37 -10.72
N PHE A 14 -14.92 9.89 -9.66
CA PHE A 14 -13.76 10.53 -9.07
C PHE A 14 -12.64 9.50 -8.90
N THR A 15 -11.42 9.87 -9.21
CA THR A 15 -10.22 9.09 -8.85
C THR A 15 -9.71 9.44 -7.45
N ASN A 16 -10.14 10.57 -6.91
CA ASN A 16 -9.76 11.08 -5.60
C ASN A 16 -10.91 10.89 -4.59
N LYS A 17 -10.62 10.21 -3.48
CA LYS A 17 -11.58 9.92 -2.41
C LYS A 17 -12.15 11.18 -1.77
N ASN A 18 -11.30 12.19 -1.50
CA ASN A 18 -11.74 13.40 -0.83
C ASN A 18 -12.69 14.22 -1.71
N ALA A 19 -12.38 14.30 -3.01
CA ALA A 19 -13.28 14.95 -3.96
C ALA A 19 -14.64 14.25 -4.03
N ALA A 20 -14.67 12.92 -3.97
CA ALA A 20 -15.91 12.16 -3.93
C ALA A 20 -16.68 12.40 -2.61
N LEU A 21 -16.00 12.42 -1.48
CA LEU A 21 -16.62 12.71 -0.18
C LEU A 21 -17.18 14.14 -0.13
N TYR A 22 -16.47 15.10 -0.70
CA TYR A 22 -16.96 16.47 -0.81
C TYR A 22 -18.23 16.56 -1.67
N GLU A 23 -18.20 15.99 -2.89
CA GLU A 23 -19.37 15.96 -3.77
C GLU A 23 -20.55 15.25 -3.08
N SER A 24 -20.31 14.16 -2.37
CA SER A 24 -21.33 13.43 -1.60
C SER A 24 -22.03 14.33 -0.59
N THR A 25 -21.27 15.17 0.09
CA THR A 25 -21.85 16.10 1.09
C THR A 25 -22.62 17.22 0.40
N CYS A 26 -22.10 17.79 -0.69
CA CYS A 26 -22.79 18.85 -1.43
C CYS A 26 -24.08 18.38 -2.10
N SER A 27 -24.08 17.16 -2.63
CA SER A 27 -25.23 16.60 -3.36
C SER A 27 -26.15 15.73 -2.52
N ASN A 28 -25.79 15.44 -1.27
CA ASN A 28 -26.48 14.47 -0.39
C ASN A 28 -26.66 13.08 -1.03
N GLN A 29 -25.68 12.66 -1.84
CA GLN A 29 -25.66 11.36 -2.49
C GLN A 29 -24.60 10.45 -1.85
N PRO A 30 -24.80 9.11 -1.77
CA PRO A 30 -23.80 8.21 -1.21
C PRO A 30 -22.57 8.09 -2.11
N VAL A 31 -21.41 7.88 -1.48
CA VAL A 31 -20.19 7.49 -2.18
C VAL A 31 -20.16 5.98 -2.31
N ASN A 32 -19.92 5.50 -3.52
CA ASN A 32 -19.59 4.09 -3.80
C ASN A 32 -18.17 4.02 -4.34
N TRP A 33 -17.44 2.99 -3.93
CA TRP A 33 -16.12 2.71 -4.48
C TRP A 33 -16.19 1.48 -5.37
N TYR A 34 -15.62 1.57 -6.57
CA TYR A 34 -15.58 0.52 -7.57
C TYR A 34 -14.14 0.07 -7.83
N PHE A 35 -13.90 -1.23 -7.69
CA PHE A 35 -12.58 -1.84 -7.91
C PHE A 35 -12.69 -3.16 -8.68
N TYR A 36 -13.12 -3.08 -9.95
CA TYR A 36 -13.13 -4.20 -10.91
C TYR A 36 -13.78 -5.49 -10.40
N GLU A 37 -14.84 -5.38 -9.61
CA GLU A 37 -15.53 -6.53 -9.00
C GLU A 37 -16.05 -7.52 -10.05
N ASP A 38 -16.45 -7.04 -11.21
CA ASP A 38 -16.87 -7.81 -12.37
C ASP A 38 -15.73 -8.73 -12.88
N VAL A 39 -14.50 -8.20 -12.98
CA VAL A 39 -13.33 -8.98 -13.44
C VAL A 39 -13.00 -10.11 -12.48
N PHE A 40 -12.99 -9.84 -11.17
CA PHE A 40 -12.70 -10.86 -10.16
C PHE A 40 -13.81 -11.90 -10.07
N ASN A 41 -15.08 -11.50 -10.16
CA ASN A 41 -16.22 -12.42 -10.20
C ASN A 41 -16.20 -13.28 -11.46
N ASP A 42 -15.95 -12.68 -12.62
CA ASP A 42 -15.84 -13.40 -13.89
C ASP A 42 -14.73 -14.46 -13.87
N PHE A 43 -13.60 -14.12 -13.28
CA PHE A 43 -12.51 -15.07 -13.12
C PHE A 43 -12.92 -16.24 -12.23
N LEU A 44 -13.51 -15.97 -11.05
CA LEU A 44 -13.97 -17.02 -10.14
C LEU A 44 -15.03 -17.92 -10.78
N ASN A 45 -16.01 -17.34 -11.48
CA ASN A 45 -17.06 -18.10 -12.15
C ASN A 45 -16.52 -19.07 -13.21
N LYS A 46 -15.43 -18.69 -13.89
CA LYS A 46 -14.83 -19.49 -14.96
C LYS A 46 -13.74 -20.44 -14.48
N ASN A 47 -13.02 -20.07 -13.41
CA ASN A 47 -11.75 -20.70 -13.05
C ASN A 47 -11.67 -21.15 -11.58
N GLN A 48 -12.77 -21.18 -10.82
CA GLN A 48 -12.72 -21.55 -9.40
C GLN A 48 -12.10 -22.95 -9.18
N SER A 49 -12.35 -23.91 -10.08
CA SER A 49 -11.78 -25.25 -10.01
C SER A 49 -10.29 -25.33 -10.34
N THR A 50 -9.70 -24.27 -10.86
CA THR A 50 -8.26 -24.21 -11.20
C THR A 50 -7.44 -23.51 -10.13
N LEU A 51 -8.08 -22.94 -9.10
CA LEU A 51 -7.36 -22.36 -7.98
C LEU A 51 -6.48 -23.41 -7.29
N GLY A 52 -5.26 -23.02 -6.96
CA GLY A 52 -4.26 -23.91 -6.37
C GLY A 52 -3.43 -24.72 -7.36
N LEU A 53 -3.72 -24.67 -8.66
CA LEU A 53 -2.93 -25.38 -9.66
C LEU A 53 -1.62 -24.67 -10.01
N ILE A 54 -1.59 -23.36 -9.91
CA ILE A 54 -0.40 -22.56 -10.23
C ILE A 54 0.21 -22.05 -8.93
N LYS A 55 1.52 -22.25 -8.76
CA LYS A 55 2.23 -21.73 -7.59
C LYS A 55 2.30 -20.21 -7.61
N LEU A 56 2.16 -19.57 -6.47
CA LEU A 56 2.21 -18.11 -6.32
C LEU A 56 3.48 -17.48 -6.92
N ASN A 57 4.64 -18.11 -6.73
CA ASN A 57 5.89 -17.60 -7.31
C ASN A 57 5.89 -17.55 -8.82
N GLU A 58 5.22 -18.50 -9.47
CA GLU A 58 5.08 -18.46 -10.92
C GLU A 58 4.13 -17.34 -11.36
N LEU A 59 3.07 -17.06 -10.60
CA LEU A 59 2.20 -15.92 -10.86
C LEU A 59 2.93 -14.59 -10.66
N TYR A 60 3.71 -14.49 -9.59
CA TYR A 60 4.54 -13.30 -9.35
C TYR A 60 5.57 -13.09 -10.46
N ARG A 61 6.23 -14.17 -10.92
CA ARG A 61 7.15 -14.11 -12.05
C ARG A 61 6.43 -13.63 -13.33
N ARG A 62 5.26 -14.19 -13.63
CA ARG A 62 4.45 -13.76 -14.79
C ARG A 62 4.07 -12.28 -14.69
N ARG A 63 3.70 -11.81 -13.49
CA ARG A 63 3.38 -10.39 -13.26
C ARG A 63 4.59 -9.50 -13.48
N ALA A 64 5.74 -9.83 -12.95
CA ALA A 64 6.98 -9.10 -13.15
C ALA A 64 7.38 -9.03 -14.62
N GLN A 65 7.28 -10.15 -15.34
CA GLN A 65 7.54 -10.21 -16.78
C GLN A 65 6.53 -9.37 -17.58
N HIS A 66 5.24 -9.47 -17.25
CA HIS A 66 4.20 -8.67 -17.88
C HIS A 66 4.48 -7.16 -17.73
N LEU A 67 4.91 -6.72 -16.54
CA LEU A 67 5.30 -5.33 -16.33
C LEU A 67 6.50 -4.96 -17.20
N ARG A 68 7.54 -5.80 -17.25
CA ARG A 68 8.72 -5.53 -18.07
C ARG A 68 8.40 -5.45 -19.57
N ASP A 69 7.51 -6.29 -20.05
CA ASP A 69 7.13 -6.34 -21.47
C ASP A 69 6.28 -5.13 -21.92
N ASN A 70 5.59 -4.49 -20.97
CA ASN A 70 4.63 -3.42 -21.27
C ASN A 70 5.12 -2.01 -20.94
N TYR A 71 6.27 -1.88 -20.26
CA TYR A 71 6.80 -0.59 -19.83
C TYR A 71 8.29 -0.45 -20.15
N ASP A 72 8.69 0.76 -20.52
CA ASP A 72 10.08 1.10 -20.82
C ASP A 72 10.93 1.29 -19.56
N TYR A 73 10.27 1.66 -18.44
CA TYR A 73 10.94 1.95 -17.18
C TYR A 73 10.10 1.49 -16.00
N LEU A 74 10.70 0.69 -15.11
CA LEU A 74 10.05 0.12 -13.93
C LEU A 74 10.63 0.74 -12.66
N ILE A 75 9.78 1.33 -11.85
CA ILE A 75 10.13 1.89 -10.54
C ILE A 75 9.43 1.08 -9.47
N LEU A 76 10.18 0.47 -8.57
CA LEU A 76 9.62 -0.22 -7.40
C LEU A 76 9.62 0.69 -6.18
N ASN A 77 8.46 0.96 -5.61
CA ASN A 77 8.33 1.60 -4.30
C ASN A 77 8.71 0.60 -3.21
N TYR A 78 9.93 0.73 -2.71
CA TYR A 78 10.48 -0.20 -1.73
C TYR A 78 10.40 0.37 -0.31
N SER A 79 9.54 -0.22 0.51
CA SER A 79 9.33 0.16 1.92
C SER A 79 10.06 -0.75 2.92
N GLY A 80 10.85 -1.74 2.44
CA GLY A 80 11.44 -2.76 3.32
C GLY A 80 10.42 -3.74 3.92
N GLY A 81 9.13 -3.58 3.64
CA GLY A 81 8.09 -4.51 4.09
C GLY A 81 8.02 -5.78 3.24
N PRO A 82 7.33 -6.83 3.73
CA PRO A 82 7.27 -8.13 3.05
C PRO A 82 6.74 -8.03 1.63
N ASP A 83 5.74 -7.19 1.39
CA ASP A 83 5.13 -7.04 0.06
C ASP A 83 6.13 -6.49 -0.97
N SER A 84 6.76 -5.36 -0.67
CA SER A 84 7.76 -4.76 -1.56
C SER A 84 9.03 -5.61 -1.66
N HIS A 85 9.39 -6.32 -0.58
CA HIS A 85 10.54 -7.22 -0.61
C HIS A 85 10.30 -8.44 -1.50
N ASN A 86 9.12 -9.06 -1.42
CA ASN A 86 8.76 -10.16 -2.30
C ASN A 86 8.76 -9.74 -3.78
N ILE A 87 8.31 -8.53 -4.10
CA ILE A 87 8.40 -8.00 -5.48
C ILE A 87 9.85 -7.88 -5.92
N LEU A 88 10.70 -7.24 -5.09
CA LEU A 88 12.12 -7.10 -5.38
C LEU A 88 12.78 -8.45 -5.65
N MET A 89 12.56 -9.42 -4.75
CA MET A 89 13.11 -10.77 -4.91
C MET A 89 12.56 -11.48 -6.14
N THR A 90 11.30 -11.25 -6.50
CA THR A 90 10.71 -11.81 -7.74
C THR A 90 11.48 -11.32 -8.98
N PHE A 91 11.77 -10.04 -9.09
CA PHE A 91 12.58 -9.50 -10.19
C PHE A 91 13.99 -10.09 -10.21
N LEU A 92 14.68 -10.09 -9.07
CA LEU A 92 16.07 -10.54 -8.96
C LEU A 92 16.24 -12.03 -9.23
N GLN A 93 15.44 -12.88 -8.58
CA GLN A 93 15.55 -14.34 -8.69
C GLN A 93 15.21 -14.85 -10.11
N ASN A 94 14.30 -14.14 -10.79
CA ASN A 94 13.92 -14.50 -12.16
C ASN A 94 14.73 -13.75 -13.23
N LYS A 95 15.74 -12.94 -12.83
CA LYS A 95 16.58 -12.15 -13.75
C LYS A 95 15.76 -11.23 -14.66
N ILE A 96 14.64 -10.71 -14.16
CA ILE A 96 13.82 -9.73 -14.86
C ILE A 96 14.37 -8.35 -14.49
N HIS A 97 14.69 -7.53 -15.48
CA HIS A 97 15.31 -6.23 -15.24
C HIS A 97 14.33 -5.27 -14.54
N LEU A 98 14.79 -4.67 -13.44
CA LEU A 98 14.16 -3.57 -12.72
C LEU A 98 15.04 -2.35 -12.86
N ASP A 99 14.48 -1.22 -13.30
CA ASP A 99 15.29 -0.03 -13.60
C ASP A 99 15.63 0.77 -12.33
N GLU A 100 14.64 0.91 -11.41
CA GLU A 100 14.83 1.77 -10.24
C GLU A 100 14.13 1.22 -9.00
N ILE A 101 14.82 1.31 -7.88
CA ILE A 101 14.26 1.15 -6.54
C ILE A 101 14.12 2.55 -5.93
N TYR A 102 12.90 2.91 -5.56
CA TYR A 102 12.58 4.19 -4.98
C TYR A 102 12.21 4.03 -3.51
N VAL A 103 12.94 4.71 -2.64
CA VAL A 103 12.77 4.69 -1.20
C VAL A 103 12.46 6.11 -0.71
N GLN A 104 11.39 6.24 0.06
CA GLN A 104 11.07 7.49 0.76
C GLN A 104 11.49 7.38 2.21
N TYR A 105 12.35 8.32 2.63
CA TYR A 105 12.93 8.29 3.95
C TYR A 105 13.39 9.67 4.41
N SER A 106 13.14 10.02 5.70
CA SER A 106 13.47 11.33 6.27
C SER A 106 14.91 11.34 6.83
N HIS A 107 15.94 11.31 5.98
CA HIS A 107 17.32 11.17 6.46
C HIS A 107 17.96 12.49 6.93
N SER A 108 17.45 13.65 6.53
CA SER A 108 17.91 14.96 7.03
C SER A 108 17.49 15.24 8.46
N VAL A 109 16.52 14.50 8.98
CA VAL A 109 16.05 14.65 10.35
C VAL A 109 17.08 14.05 11.32
N ASP A 110 17.49 14.81 12.34
CA ASP A 110 18.41 14.31 13.37
C ASP A 110 17.73 13.25 14.25
N ALA A 111 18.14 12.00 14.07
CA ALA A 111 17.67 10.85 14.84
C ALA A 111 17.86 10.97 16.36
N LYS A 112 18.81 11.82 16.81
CA LYS A 112 19.11 11.99 18.23
C LYS A 112 18.02 12.76 18.98
N ILE A 113 17.22 13.55 18.25
CA ILE A 113 16.19 14.41 18.84
C ILE A 113 14.98 13.61 19.30
N TYR A 114 14.74 12.44 18.71
CA TYR A 114 13.56 11.65 19.03
C TYR A 114 13.90 10.20 19.42
N LYS A 115 13.73 9.88 20.69
CA LYS A 115 13.79 8.51 21.20
C LYS A 115 12.40 8.08 21.66
N PRO A 116 11.73 7.18 20.96
CA PRO A 116 10.48 6.62 21.45
C PRO A 116 10.78 5.81 22.73
N THR A 117 10.04 6.07 23.77
CA THR A 117 10.08 5.30 25.02
C THR A 117 9.31 4.00 24.81
N ASN A 118 9.88 2.85 25.10
CA ASN A 118 9.26 1.50 25.06
C ASN A 118 9.40 0.71 23.76
N LEU A 119 10.50 0.84 23.04
CA LEU A 119 10.71 0.09 21.82
C LEU A 119 11.65 -1.10 21.98
N ILE A 120 11.43 -2.08 21.10
CA ILE A 120 12.28 -3.24 20.88
C ILE A 120 13.73 -2.78 20.69
N LYS A 121 14.66 -3.49 21.29
CA LYS A 121 16.09 -3.24 21.18
C LYS A 121 16.51 -3.07 19.71
N GLY A 122 17.00 -1.91 19.35
CA GLY A 122 17.41 -1.55 17.98
C GLY A 122 16.38 -0.72 17.20
N ALA A 123 15.14 -0.53 17.69
CA ALA A 123 14.12 0.30 17.07
C ALA A 123 13.94 1.62 17.83
N GLU A 124 15.03 2.33 18.07
CA GLU A 124 15.10 3.39 19.08
C GLU A 124 14.84 4.80 18.53
N ASN A 125 14.68 4.93 17.21
CA ASN A 125 14.50 6.24 16.57
C ASN A 125 13.74 6.15 15.24
N ILE A 126 13.46 7.31 14.64
CA ILE A 126 12.71 7.39 13.37
C ILE A 126 13.45 6.76 12.18
N HIS A 127 14.75 6.52 12.30
CA HIS A 127 15.59 5.92 11.25
C HIS A 127 15.66 4.40 11.32
N SER A 128 15.15 3.79 12.38
CA SER A 128 15.36 2.34 12.63
C SER A 128 14.83 1.45 11.51
N GLU A 129 13.72 1.80 10.86
CA GLU A 129 13.21 1.03 9.71
C GLU A 129 14.20 1.07 8.54
N TYR A 130 14.74 2.24 8.28
CA TYR A 130 15.74 2.40 7.22
C TYR A 130 17.04 1.66 7.58
N ASP A 131 17.57 1.92 8.76
CA ASP A 131 18.89 1.39 9.18
C ASP A 131 18.88 -0.13 9.34
N LEU A 132 17.81 -0.70 9.89
CA LEU A 132 17.74 -2.12 10.22
C LEU A 132 17.17 -2.99 9.10
N VAL A 133 16.32 -2.44 8.24
CA VAL A 133 15.60 -3.23 7.23
C VAL A 133 15.98 -2.81 5.82
N ILE A 134 15.86 -1.52 5.47
CA ILE A 134 16.01 -1.06 4.09
C ILE A 134 17.50 -1.01 3.70
N LYS A 135 18.32 -0.28 4.46
CA LYS A 135 19.73 -0.05 4.14
C LYS A 135 20.53 -1.34 3.92
N PRO A 136 20.44 -2.39 4.75
CA PRO A 136 21.18 -3.62 4.53
C PRO A 136 20.85 -4.33 3.21
N VAL A 137 19.62 -4.20 2.73
CA VAL A 137 19.20 -4.75 1.44
C VAL A 137 19.78 -3.90 0.31
N LEU A 138 19.67 -2.58 0.41
CA LEU A 138 20.19 -1.66 -0.63
C LEU A 138 21.71 -1.76 -0.76
N ASP A 139 22.46 -1.88 0.35
CA ASP A 139 23.91 -1.99 0.32
C ASP A 139 24.37 -3.29 -0.37
N LYS A 140 23.64 -4.39 -0.17
CA LYS A 140 23.89 -5.63 -0.93
C LYS A 140 23.59 -5.46 -2.42
N LEU A 141 22.49 -4.81 -2.76
CA LEU A 141 22.07 -4.60 -4.14
C LEU A 141 23.06 -3.73 -4.93
N LYS A 142 23.63 -2.70 -4.31
CA LYS A 142 24.68 -1.88 -4.95
C LYS A 142 25.87 -2.70 -5.44
N ILE A 143 26.15 -3.83 -4.79
CA ILE A 143 27.24 -4.73 -5.13
C ILE A 143 26.78 -5.79 -6.13
N SER A 144 25.62 -6.42 -5.89
CA SER A 144 25.16 -7.57 -6.69
C SER A 144 24.43 -7.17 -7.97
N ASN A 145 23.81 -6.00 -7.99
CA ASN A 145 22.99 -5.50 -9.10
C ASN A 145 23.23 -3.98 -9.31
N PRO A 146 24.48 -3.59 -9.66
CA PRO A 146 24.87 -2.18 -9.77
C PRO A 146 24.13 -1.41 -10.89
N GLU A 147 23.49 -2.14 -11.81
CA GLU A 147 22.68 -1.58 -12.88
C GLU A 147 21.33 -1.02 -12.40
N ILE A 148 20.85 -1.45 -11.22
CA ILE A 148 19.60 -0.95 -10.67
C ILE A 148 19.85 0.40 -10.01
N LYS A 149 19.19 1.43 -10.51
CA LYS A 149 19.24 2.75 -9.88
C LYS A 149 18.56 2.72 -8.52
N ILE A 150 19.23 3.21 -7.48
CA ILE A 150 18.67 3.36 -6.14
C ILE A 150 18.47 4.85 -5.86
N THR A 151 17.22 5.26 -5.71
CA THR A 151 16.84 6.63 -5.35
C THR A 151 16.30 6.65 -3.93
N ILE A 152 17.00 7.33 -3.04
CA ILE A 152 16.54 7.60 -1.68
C ILE A 152 16.08 9.04 -1.65
N HIS A 153 14.78 9.22 -1.47
CA HIS A 153 14.17 10.53 -1.42
C HIS A 153 14.00 10.98 0.02
N ASP A 154 14.65 12.08 0.37
CA ASP A 154 14.40 12.72 1.66
C ASP A 154 13.04 13.42 1.64
N ILE A 155 12.13 12.87 2.41
CA ILE A 155 10.77 13.43 2.52
C ILE A 155 10.71 14.62 3.47
N PHE A 156 11.81 15.00 4.09
CA PHE A 156 11.93 16.17 4.95
C PHE A 156 12.86 17.22 4.31
N ASP A 157 12.66 17.54 3.06
CA ASP A 157 13.37 18.63 2.40
C ASP A 157 12.58 19.94 2.57
N GLU A 158 13.24 20.99 3.08
CA GLU A 158 12.64 22.31 3.33
C GLU A 158 12.00 22.95 2.09
N SER A 159 12.46 22.55 0.88
CA SER A 159 11.86 23.01 -0.37
C SER A 159 10.41 22.55 -0.60
N ILE A 160 9.94 21.62 0.24
CA ILE A 160 8.65 20.93 0.11
C ILE A 160 7.53 21.69 0.79
N LEU A 161 7.85 22.54 1.73
CA LEU A 161 6.87 23.28 2.53
C LEU A 161 6.14 24.39 1.74
N LYS A 162 6.39 24.48 0.44
CA LYS A 162 5.58 25.32 -0.47
C LYS A 162 4.30 24.56 -0.85
N ILE A 163 3.32 24.64 0.04
CA ILE A 163 1.98 24.11 -0.22
C ILE A 163 1.21 25.13 -1.01
N GLU A 164 0.87 24.79 -2.25
CA GLU A 164 -0.13 25.51 -3.02
C GLU A 164 -1.52 25.06 -2.54
N ASP A 165 -2.47 25.99 -2.46
CA ASP A 165 -3.80 25.78 -1.87
C ASP A 165 -4.58 24.58 -2.47
N GLU A 166 -4.33 24.25 -3.73
CA GLU A 166 -5.02 23.15 -4.41
C GLU A 166 -4.47 21.75 -4.09
N THR A 167 -3.25 21.64 -3.55
CA THR A 167 -2.61 20.34 -3.28
C THR A 167 -3.29 19.54 -2.16
N PHE A 168 -3.97 20.23 -1.25
CA PHE A 168 -4.75 19.59 -0.19
C PHE A 168 -5.90 18.73 -0.73
N LEU A 169 -6.57 19.19 -1.78
CA LEU A 169 -7.64 18.46 -2.46
C LEU A 169 -7.13 17.22 -3.19
N GLU A 170 -5.85 17.22 -3.51
CA GLU A 170 -5.21 16.15 -4.25
C GLU A 170 -4.74 15.01 -3.35
N SER A 171 -4.60 15.24 -2.04
CA SER A 171 -4.21 14.17 -1.12
C SER A 171 -5.34 13.15 -0.97
N GLY A 172 -5.05 11.90 -1.23
CA GLY A 172 -6.01 10.81 -1.08
C GLY A 172 -6.32 10.46 0.38
N HIS A 173 -5.52 10.96 1.34
CA HIS A 173 -5.62 10.62 2.74
C HIS A 173 -5.59 11.83 3.65
N PHE A 174 -6.59 11.93 4.51
CA PHE A 174 -6.62 12.80 5.68
C PHE A 174 -5.86 12.19 6.88
N ILE A 175 -4.74 11.54 6.67
CA ILE A 175 -4.09 10.80 7.76
C ILE A 175 -3.01 11.62 8.46
N GLY A 176 -2.68 12.79 7.93
CA GLY A 176 -1.71 13.69 8.54
C GLY A 176 -0.88 14.45 7.51
N ALA A 177 -0.26 15.52 7.99
CA ALA A 177 0.56 16.40 7.20
C ALA A 177 1.75 15.68 6.51
N PHE A 178 2.25 14.61 7.14
CA PHE A 178 3.32 13.79 6.58
C PHE A 178 2.96 13.13 5.24
N GLU A 179 1.74 12.62 5.10
CA GLU A 179 1.31 11.99 3.85
C GLU A 179 1.16 12.99 2.71
N LEU A 180 0.80 14.24 3.01
CA LEU A 180 0.74 15.32 2.02
C LEU A 180 2.14 15.68 1.51
N ILE A 181 3.10 15.85 2.40
CA ILE A 181 4.50 16.12 2.05
C ILE A 181 5.03 14.99 1.17
N ARG A 182 4.80 13.76 1.57
CA ARG A 182 5.20 12.57 0.85
C ARG A 182 4.64 12.54 -0.58
N GLN A 183 3.41 12.96 -0.78
CA GLN A 183 2.76 12.95 -2.09
C GLN A 183 3.31 14.02 -3.03
N GLN A 184 3.58 15.21 -2.55
CA GLN A 184 4.10 16.30 -3.37
C GLN A 184 5.48 16.03 -3.95
N GLN A 185 6.34 15.34 -3.22
CA GLN A 185 7.72 15.07 -3.66
C GLN A 185 7.85 13.91 -4.63
N TYR A 186 6.88 13.04 -4.65
CA TYR A 186 6.96 11.81 -5.41
C TYR A 186 6.95 12.01 -6.92
N SER A 187 6.44 13.13 -7.42
CA SER A 187 6.29 13.38 -8.86
C SER A 187 7.63 13.59 -9.59
N LYS A 188 8.65 14.15 -8.92
CA LYS A 188 9.89 14.60 -9.60
C LYS A 188 10.64 13.51 -10.40
N PRO A 189 10.94 12.30 -9.89
CA PRO A 189 11.64 11.29 -10.69
C PRO A 189 10.82 10.80 -11.89
N ILE A 190 9.52 10.66 -11.70
CA ILE A 190 8.57 10.25 -12.74
C ILE A 190 8.46 11.31 -13.82
N ASP A 191 8.42 12.58 -13.43
CA ASP A 191 8.37 13.71 -14.34
C ASP A 191 9.56 13.73 -15.29
N ILE A 192 10.78 13.58 -14.75
CA ILE A 192 12.02 13.55 -15.54
C ILE A 192 12.00 12.42 -16.56
N MET A 193 11.54 11.23 -16.19
CA MET A 193 11.50 10.07 -17.08
C MET A 193 10.37 10.17 -18.10
N SER A 194 9.23 10.72 -17.69
CA SER A 194 8.09 11.00 -18.56
C SER A 194 8.46 12.02 -19.65
N ASP A 195 9.21 13.05 -19.29
CA ASP A 195 9.70 14.07 -20.23
C ASP A 195 10.67 13.49 -21.28
N LYS A 196 11.28 12.33 -20.99
CA LYS A 196 12.08 11.55 -21.94
C LYS A 196 11.23 10.63 -22.84
N GLY A 197 9.92 10.70 -22.77
CA GLY A 197 9.00 9.88 -23.55
C GLY A 197 8.90 8.41 -23.12
N LYS A 198 9.40 8.04 -21.93
CA LYS A 198 9.33 6.69 -21.40
C LYS A 198 7.94 6.35 -20.88
N LYS A 199 7.45 5.15 -21.19
CA LYS A 199 6.27 4.56 -20.55
C LYS A 199 6.69 3.94 -19.23
N ILE A 200 6.18 4.47 -18.11
CA ILE A 200 6.67 4.17 -16.77
C ILE A 200 5.64 3.36 -15.99
N ALA A 201 6.08 2.27 -15.37
CA ALA A 201 5.33 1.62 -14.31
C ALA A 201 5.87 2.04 -12.94
N ASP A 202 5.01 2.60 -12.12
CA ASP A 202 5.26 2.89 -10.72
C ASP A 202 4.61 1.79 -9.88
N ILE A 203 5.45 0.85 -9.40
CA ILE A 203 5.02 -0.43 -8.84
C ILE A 203 4.84 -0.31 -7.33
N PHE A 204 3.66 -0.71 -6.86
CA PHE A 204 3.28 -0.75 -5.43
C PHE A 204 3.00 -2.18 -4.99
N GLY A 205 3.54 -2.55 -3.83
CA GLY A 205 3.26 -3.83 -3.16
C GLY A 205 1.90 -3.82 -2.44
N ILE A 206 0.83 -3.55 -3.14
CA ILE A 206 -0.54 -3.57 -2.63
C ILE A 206 -1.24 -4.81 -3.16
N ASP A 207 -1.86 -5.57 -2.31
CA ASP A 207 -1.68 -5.79 -0.87
C ASP A 207 -1.86 -7.30 -0.62
N LYS A 208 -1.83 -7.71 0.66
CA LYS A 208 -2.20 -9.06 1.08
C LYS A 208 -3.71 -9.26 0.99
N PRO A 209 -4.21 -10.48 0.73
CA PRO A 209 -5.64 -10.73 0.69
C PRO A 209 -6.29 -10.42 2.05
N LEU A 210 -7.40 -9.70 2.02
CA LEU A 210 -8.26 -9.54 3.17
C LEU A 210 -9.21 -10.71 3.22
N ILE A 211 -9.18 -11.48 4.31
CA ILE A 211 -9.95 -12.73 4.45
C ILE A 211 -10.92 -12.63 5.62
N ILE A 212 -12.12 -13.11 5.40
CA ILE A 212 -13.09 -13.36 6.46
C ILE A 212 -13.71 -14.75 6.31
N TYR A 213 -14.14 -15.29 7.45
CA TYR A 213 -14.96 -16.49 7.53
C TYR A 213 -16.35 -16.12 8.03
N LYS A 214 -17.38 -16.53 7.31
CA LYS A 214 -18.77 -16.33 7.68
C LYS A 214 -19.65 -17.41 7.04
N ASP A 215 -20.62 -17.92 7.80
CA ASP A 215 -21.61 -18.91 7.32
C ASP A 215 -20.97 -20.09 6.60
N LYS A 216 -19.93 -20.69 7.21
CA LYS A 216 -19.12 -21.80 6.66
C LYS A 216 -18.37 -21.47 5.36
N CYS A 217 -18.29 -20.22 4.96
CA CYS A 217 -17.57 -19.80 3.76
C CYS A 217 -16.40 -18.92 4.12
N VAL A 218 -15.33 -19.06 3.34
CA VAL A 218 -14.20 -18.14 3.30
C VAL A 218 -14.40 -17.18 2.15
N PHE A 219 -14.26 -15.91 2.42
CA PHE A 219 -14.37 -14.84 1.46
C PHE A 219 -13.10 -14.00 1.46
N THR A 220 -12.76 -13.46 0.30
CA THR A 220 -11.80 -12.36 0.16
C THR A 220 -12.50 -11.09 -0.32
N PHE A 221 -11.89 -9.95 -0.07
CA PHE A 221 -12.39 -8.65 -0.50
C PHE A 221 -11.23 -7.65 -0.57
N PHE A 222 -11.47 -6.50 -1.18
CA PHE A 222 -10.50 -5.41 -1.30
C PHE A 222 -10.95 -4.21 -0.48
N SER A 223 -9.99 -3.36 -0.11
CA SER A 223 -10.25 -2.07 0.52
C SER A 223 -9.52 -0.95 -0.21
N ASP A 224 -10.09 0.24 -0.13
CA ASP A 224 -9.47 1.42 -0.73
C ASP A 224 -8.31 1.99 0.10
N LEU A 225 -8.09 1.48 1.31
CA LEU A 225 -7.16 2.06 2.29
C LEU A 225 -5.73 2.21 1.74
N ALA A 226 -5.20 1.16 1.13
CA ALA A 226 -3.84 1.19 0.57
C ALA A 226 -3.82 1.71 -0.88
N ILE A 227 -4.88 1.50 -1.64
CA ILE A 227 -5.00 1.88 -3.06
C ILE A 227 -4.98 3.39 -3.24
N ASN A 228 -5.56 4.14 -2.31
CA ASN A 228 -5.56 5.60 -2.36
C ASN A 228 -4.17 6.23 -2.42
N VAL A 229 -3.17 5.60 -1.79
CA VAL A 229 -1.78 6.07 -1.84
C VAL A 229 -1.21 6.01 -3.26
N ALA A 230 -1.57 4.97 -4.02
CA ALA A 230 -1.14 4.82 -5.41
C ALA A 230 -1.88 5.78 -6.36
N GLY A 231 -3.16 6.06 -6.08
CA GLY A 231 -4.05 6.79 -6.99
C GLY A 231 -3.79 8.28 -7.13
N THR A 232 -3.18 8.89 -6.13
CA THR A 232 -2.99 10.35 -6.09
C THR A 232 -1.74 10.83 -6.83
N LYS A 233 -0.82 9.92 -7.17
CA LYS A 233 0.52 10.27 -7.60
C LYS A 233 0.69 10.62 -9.08
N HIS A 234 -0.25 10.25 -9.95
CA HIS A 234 -0.04 10.30 -11.41
C HIS A 234 -1.11 11.05 -12.20
N LYS A 235 -1.80 12.01 -11.59
CA LYS A 235 -2.95 12.68 -12.20
C LYS A 235 -2.70 13.37 -13.55
N ASN A 236 -1.47 13.76 -13.84
CA ASN A 236 -1.19 14.68 -14.96
C ASN A 236 -0.25 14.10 -16.03
N LYS A 237 0.16 12.82 -15.96
CA LYS A 237 1.11 12.27 -16.93
C LYS A 237 0.58 11.01 -17.59
N SER A 238 0.28 11.09 -18.87
CA SER A 238 -0.23 9.98 -19.69
C SER A 238 0.75 8.80 -19.83
N SER A 239 2.04 9.05 -19.60
CA SER A 239 3.12 8.07 -19.73
C SER A 239 3.43 7.29 -18.46
N ALA A 240 2.95 7.72 -17.28
CA ALA A 240 3.18 7.04 -16.02
C ALA A 240 1.90 6.38 -15.49
N CYS A 241 2.02 5.13 -15.06
CA CYS A 241 0.92 4.34 -14.52
C CYS A 241 1.27 3.78 -13.15
N ALA A 242 0.40 3.98 -12.17
CA ALA A 242 0.48 3.27 -10.90
C ALA A 242 0.07 1.81 -11.10
N GLU A 243 0.96 0.89 -10.81
CA GLU A 243 0.77 -0.54 -10.96
C GLU A 243 0.69 -1.22 -9.59
N LEU A 244 -0.48 -1.76 -9.26
CA LEU A 244 -0.64 -2.63 -8.10
C LEU A 244 -0.11 -4.00 -8.49
N PHE A 245 0.90 -4.50 -7.76
CA PHE A 245 1.54 -5.76 -8.15
C PHE A 245 0.62 -6.95 -7.92
N TYR A 246 -0.05 -6.99 -6.77
CA TYR A 246 -0.88 -8.12 -6.36
C TYR A 246 -2.37 -7.93 -6.71
N TRP A 247 -2.91 -6.74 -6.46
CA TRP A 247 -4.33 -6.44 -6.69
C TRP A 247 -4.53 -5.78 -8.06
N THR A 248 -4.37 -6.55 -9.09
CA THR A 248 -4.49 -6.05 -10.47
C THR A 248 -5.62 -6.73 -11.24
N PRO A 249 -6.46 -5.96 -11.95
CA PRO A 249 -7.52 -6.53 -12.78
C PRO A 249 -6.97 -7.25 -14.04
N GLU A 250 -5.70 -7.02 -14.41
CA GLU A 250 -5.07 -7.69 -15.54
C GLU A 250 -4.69 -9.13 -15.23
N MET A 251 -4.45 -9.47 -13.97
CA MET A 251 -4.11 -10.81 -13.48
C MET A 251 -4.83 -11.07 -12.16
N PRO A 252 -6.18 -11.17 -12.18
CA PRO A 252 -6.98 -11.33 -10.95
C PRO A 252 -6.64 -12.61 -10.18
N GLU A 253 -6.09 -13.60 -10.88
CA GLU A 253 -5.64 -14.86 -10.29
C GLU A 253 -4.61 -14.67 -9.18
N ILE A 254 -3.80 -13.61 -9.19
CA ILE A 254 -2.78 -13.39 -8.15
C ILE A 254 -3.43 -13.22 -6.77
N ALA A 255 -4.35 -12.28 -6.65
CA ALA A 255 -5.04 -12.00 -5.39
C ALA A 255 -5.92 -13.18 -4.95
N LEU A 256 -6.56 -13.83 -5.90
CA LEU A 256 -7.44 -14.98 -5.64
C LEU A 256 -6.66 -16.23 -5.21
N GLU A 257 -5.49 -16.49 -5.79
CA GLU A 257 -4.60 -17.58 -5.38
C GLU A 257 -3.96 -17.32 -4.02
N GLN A 258 -3.63 -16.07 -3.70
CA GLN A 258 -3.22 -15.71 -2.34
C GLN A 258 -4.32 -16.03 -1.33
N ALA A 259 -5.56 -15.65 -1.63
CA ALA A 259 -6.72 -15.96 -0.80
C ALA A 259 -6.99 -17.46 -0.70
N TYR A 260 -6.82 -18.18 -1.81
CA TYR A 260 -6.99 -19.64 -1.86
C TYR A 260 -5.91 -20.36 -1.03
N ALA A 261 -4.68 -19.90 -1.03
CA ALA A 261 -3.62 -20.45 -0.18
C ALA A 261 -3.99 -20.37 1.32
N LEU A 262 -4.56 -19.24 1.77
CA LEU A 262 -5.08 -19.12 3.13
C LEU A 262 -6.26 -20.05 3.37
N TYR A 263 -7.20 -20.14 2.44
CA TYR A 263 -8.35 -21.04 2.52
C TYR A 263 -7.90 -22.49 2.70
N MET A 264 -6.95 -22.96 1.90
CA MET A 264 -6.41 -24.32 2.01
C MET A 264 -5.71 -24.58 3.35
N HIS A 265 -5.00 -23.57 3.85
CA HIS A 265 -4.38 -23.65 5.18
C HIS A 265 -5.42 -23.75 6.29
N LEU A 266 -6.52 -23.00 6.21
CA LEU A 266 -7.62 -23.04 7.17
C LEU A 266 -8.39 -24.38 7.12
N GLN A 267 -8.51 -25.01 5.96
CA GLN A 267 -9.08 -26.36 5.84
C GLN A 267 -8.28 -27.41 6.62
N GLN A 268 -6.95 -27.28 6.62
CA GLN A 268 -6.04 -28.18 7.32
C GLN A 268 -5.90 -27.83 8.81
N ASN A 269 -6.18 -26.60 9.19
CA ASN A 269 -5.97 -26.05 10.53
C ASN A 269 -7.22 -25.35 11.06
N THR A 270 -8.29 -26.10 11.27
CA THR A 270 -9.62 -25.58 11.63
C THR A 270 -9.66 -24.75 12.91
N ALA A 271 -8.73 -24.98 13.84
CA ALA A 271 -8.60 -24.18 15.05
C ALA A 271 -8.28 -22.69 14.77
N LEU A 272 -7.68 -22.38 13.60
CA LEU A 272 -7.34 -21.02 13.20
C LEU A 272 -8.54 -20.26 12.60
N VAL A 273 -9.62 -20.96 12.24
CA VAL A 273 -10.79 -20.35 11.58
C VAL A 273 -11.41 -19.23 12.43
N SER A 274 -11.39 -19.41 13.76
CA SER A 274 -11.87 -18.38 14.71
C SER A 274 -11.17 -17.03 14.58
N LEU A 275 -9.91 -17.02 14.09
CA LEU A 275 -9.19 -15.77 13.84
C LEU A 275 -9.79 -14.97 12.68
N PHE A 276 -10.54 -15.59 11.80
CA PHE A 276 -11.13 -14.99 10.61
C PHE A 276 -12.64 -14.82 10.72
N ASP A 277 -13.25 -15.25 11.82
CA ASP A 277 -14.70 -15.20 12.00
C ASP A 277 -15.22 -13.77 12.08
N TYR A 278 -16.03 -13.40 11.09
CA TYR A 278 -16.64 -12.08 10.94
C TYR A 278 -17.40 -11.64 12.21
N ASN A 279 -18.11 -12.57 12.85
CA ASN A 279 -18.95 -12.25 14.01
C ASN A 279 -18.13 -11.95 15.28
N THR A 280 -16.87 -12.34 15.33
CA THR A 280 -15.98 -12.16 16.48
C THR A 280 -14.91 -11.08 16.29
N ILE A 281 -14.85 -10.47 15.10
CA ILE A 281 -13.90 -9.38 14.80
C ILE A 281 -14.26 -8.16 15.65
N LYS A 282 -13.32 -7.78 16.51
CA LYS A 282 -13.42 -6.54 17.27
C LYS A 282 -12.58 -5.45 16.59
N PRO A 283 -13.10 -4.22 16.51
CA PRO A 283 -12.27 -3.08 16.11
C PRO A 283 -11.06 -2.98 17.02
N ASN A 284 -9.87 -2.75 16.42
CA ASN A 284 -8.59 -2.56 17.14
C ASN A 284 -8.04 -3.78 17.89
N ASP A 285 -8.43 -5.01 17.51
CA ASP A 285 -7.77 -6.23 18.02
C ASP A 285 -6.39 -6.39 17.35
N ILE A 286 -5.39 -5.73 17.93
CA ILE A 286 -4.01 -5.68 17.41
C ILE A 286 -3.39 -7.08 17.37
N TYR A 287 -3.59 -7.91 18.41
CA TYR A 287 -3.02 -9.25 18.45
C TYR A 287 -3.55 -10.15 17.35
N ARG A 288 -4.86 -10.14 17.16
CA ARG A 288 -5.50 -10.90 16.08
C ARG A 288 -5.01 -10.45 14.71
N THR A 289 -5.00 -9.14 14.48
CA THR A 289 -4.52 -8.56 13.21
C THR A 289 -3.08 -8.97 12.91
N GLU A 290 -2.22 -9.01 13.93
CA GLU A 290 -0.84 -9.43 13.78
C GLU A 290 -0.68 -10.93 13.49
N LEU A 291 -1.44 -11.77 14.18
CA LEU A 291 -1.43 -13.20 13.92
C LEU A 291 -1.88 -13.50 12.49
N ILE A 292 -2.97 -12.88 12.05
CA ILE A 292 -3.45 -13.01 10.67
C ILE A 292 -2.37 -12.52 9.69
N ARG A 293 -1.76 -11.38 9.94
CA ARG A 293 -0.73 -10.82 9.07
C ARG A 293 0.50 -11.74 8.96
N LYS A 294 1.03 -12.22 10.09
CA LYS A 294 2.19 -13.13 10.11
C LYS A 294 1.86 -14.44 9.38
N LEU A 295 0.69 -15.02 9.64
CA LEU A 295 0.22 -16.22 8.97
C LEU A 295 0.13 -16.02 7.45
N THR A 296 -0.51 -14.93 7.03
CA THR A 296 -0.69 -14.61 5.62
C THR A 296 0.67 -14.47 4.92
N ILE A 297 1.58 -13.67 5.49
CA ILE A 297 2.92 -13.45 4.92
C ILE A 297 3.66 -14.77 4.74
N ASN A 298 3.64 -15.65 5.75
CA ASN A 298 4.32 -16.94 5.68
C ASN A 298 3.77 -17.86 4.60
N LEU A 299 2.48 -17.74 4.29
CA LEU A 299 1.84 -18.60 3.29
C LEU A 299 2.00 -18.07 1.87
N ILE A 300 2.10 -16.76 1.69
CA ILE A 300 2.08 -16.17 0.35
C ILE A 300 3.44 -15.65 -0.12
N TYR A 301 4.41 -15.45 0.78
CA TYR A 301 5.75 -14.95 0.45
C TYR A 301 6.85 -15.87 0.98
N ASP A 302 7.34 -16.78 0.17
CA ASP A 302 8.44 -17.66 0.52
C ASP A 302 9.81 -16.96 0.59
N THR A 303 9.90 -15.75 0.04
CA THR A 303 11.11 -14.92 0.11
C THR A 303 11.27 -14.17 1.42
N TRP A 304 10.23 -14.12 2.26
CA TRP A 304 10.23 -13.39 3.51
C TRP A 304 10.73 -14.24 4.67
N ASP A 305 11.80 -13.80 5.31
CA ASP A 305 12.37 -14.46 6.47
C ASP A 305 12.17 -13.59 7.73
N HIS A 306 11.21 -13.95 8.56
CA HIS A 306 10.90 -13.26 9.81
C HIS A 306 12.07 -13.26 10.80
N THR A 307 13.02 -14.19 10.68
CA THR A 307 14.19 -14.25 11.59
C THR A 307 15.22 -13.20 11.26
N LYS A 308 15.33 -12.80 9.99
CA LYS A 308 16.24 -11.75 9.52
C LYS A 308 15.70 -10.35 9.73
N PHE A 309 14.37 -10.23 9.68
CA PHE A 309 13.66 -8.96 9.86
C PHE A 309 12.97 -8.98 11.22
N GLN A 310 13.77 -9.04 12.30
CA GLN A 310 13.30 -9.19 13.68
C GLN A 310 12.45 -8.04 14.22
N VAL A 311 12.19 -7.04 13.39
CA VAL A 311 11.34 -5.94 13.80
C VAL A 311 9.90 -6.43 13.80
N GLU A 312 9.31 -6.51 14.98
CA GLU A 312 7.86 -6.65 15.13
C GLU A 312 7.21 -5.37 14.62
N LYS A 313 7.00 -5.35 13.32
CA LYS A 313 6.59 -4.21 12.52
C LYS A 313 5.36 -3.44 13.04
N PRO A 314 4.35 -4.04 13.70
CA PRO A 314 3.12 -3.35 14.07
C PRO A 314 3.21 -2.39 15.24
N VAL A 315 3.82 -2.81 16.33
CA VAL A 315 4.05 -1.94 17.51
C VAL A 315 5.02 -0.82 17.11
N TYR A 316 6.03 -1.19 16.38
CA TYR A 316 7.05 -0.31 15.84
C TYR A 316 6.47 0.75 14.89
N PHE A 317 5.65 0.37 13.90
CA PHE A 317 5.10 1.32 12.93
C PHE A 317 4.08 2.27 13.52
N SER A 318 3.20 1.82 14.38
CA SER A 318 2.20 2.70 14.99
C SER A 318 2.86 3.75 15.89
N GLU A 319 3.89 3.35 16.64
CA GLU A 319 4.61 4.29 17.50
C GLU A 319 5.58 5.16 16.71
N GLN A 320 6.25 4.62 15.71
CA GLN A 320 7.13 5.40 14.84
C GLN A 320 6.35 6.40 13.98
N GLY A 321 5.19 6.04 13.47
CA GLY A 321 4.30 6.99 12.78
C GLY A 321 3.87 8.13 13.69
N ARG A 322 3.38 7.82 14.91
CA ARG A 322 3.03 8.83 15.91
C ARG A 322 4.23 9.68 16.34
N SER A 323 5.39 9.09 16.38
CA SER A 323 6.63 9.76 16.75
C SER A 323 7.10 10.71 15.67
N ARG A 324 7.00 10.31 14.40
CA ARG A 324 7.24 11.17 13.25
C ARG A 324 6.29 12.35 13.23
N ASP A 325 5.01 12.10 13.40
CA ASP A 325 4.00 13.17 13.45
C ASP A 325 4.30 14.15 14.57
N LYS A 326 4.62 13.68 15.77
CA LYS A 326 5.01 14.55 16.90
C LYS A 326 6.27 15.36 16.62
N TYR A 327 7.27 14.74 15.99
CA TYR A 327 8.50 15.44 15.64
C TYR A 327 8.22 16.57 14.64
N TYR A 328 7.49 16.28 13.56
CA TYR A 328 7.12 17.28 12.57
C TYR A 328 6.28 18.42 13.19
N LEU A 329 5.39 18.10 14.14
CA LEU A 329 4.59 19.08 14.89
C LEU A 329 5.41 20.06 15.73
N THR A 330 6.67 19.73 16.05
CA THR A 330 7.56 20.60 16.83
C THR A 330 8.42 21.52 15.97
N HIS A 331 8.46 21.33 14.65
CA HIS A 331 9.26 22.12 13.72
C HIS A 331 8.52 23.40 13.27
N GLU A 332 9.18 24.56 13.30
CA GLU A 332 8.53 25.85 12.97
C GLU A 332 7.99 25.89 11.53
N GLU A 333 8.73 25.31 10.58
CA GLU A 333 8.31 25.23 9.18
C GLU A 333 7.11 24.32 9.01
N PHE A 334 7.05 23.28 9.80
CA PHE A 334 5.94 22.35 9.81
C PHE A 334 4.71 22.93 10.51
N LYS A 335 4.88 23.83 11.47
CA LYS A 335 3.77 24.59 12.08
C LYS A 335 3.06 25.45 11.04
N LYS A 336 3.81 26.13 10.17
CA LYS A 336 3.21 26.89 9.06
C LYS A 336 2.40 25.97 8.12
N TYR A 337 2.93 24.78 7.86
CA TYR A 337 2.21 23.76 7.10
C TYR A 337 0.92 23.35 7.80
N LEU A 338 0.96 23.09 9.09
CA LEU A 338 -0.22 22.73 9.88
C LEU A 338 -1.24 23.85 9.95
N GLU A 339 -0.82 25.11 10.02
CA GLU A 339 -1.74 26.26 9.97
C GLU A 339 -2.52 26.27 8.66
N VAL A 340 -1.85 26.07 7.53
CA VAL A 340 -2.49 25.94 6.21
C VAL A 340 -3.35 24.69 6.17
N TYR A 341 -2.86 23.55 6.64
CA TYR A 341 -3.59 22.30 6.73
C TYR A 341 -4.84 22.45 7.61
N ASP A 342 -4.73 23.04 8.79
CA ASP A 342 -5.85 23.23 9.71
C ASP A 342 -6.87 24.24 9.15
N TYR A 343 -6.43 25.25 8.41
CA TYR A 343 -7.31 26.15 7.69
C TYR A 343 -8.13 25.39 6.65
N HIS A 344 -7.49 24.62 5.78
CA HIS A 344 -8.19 23.81 4.78
C HIS A 344 -8.97 22.67 5.44
N ALA A 345 -8.42 22.00 6.43
CA ALA A 345 -9.12 20.99 7.20
C ALA A 345 -10.32 21.55 7.93
N SER A 346 -10.30 22.80 8.41
CA SER A 346 -11.44 23.45 9.05
C SER A 346 -12.52 23.85 8.05
N SER A 347 -12.16 24.32 6.86
CA SER A 347 -13.12 24.61 5.79
C SER A 347 -13.76 23.34 5.23
N TRP A 348 -13.03 22.24 5.20
CA TRP A 348 -13.49 20.93 4.79
C TRP A 348 -14.07 20.09 5.92
N SER A 349 -13.71 20.38 7.16
CA SER A 349 -14.07 19.58 8.31
C SER A 349 -15.56 19.65 8.66
N SER A 350 -16.27 20.68 8.26
CA SER A 350 -17.74 20.66 8.31
C SER A 350 -18.31 19.57 7.41
N VAL A 351 -17.60 19.27 6.29
CA VAL A 351 -17.97 18.31 5.26
C VAL A 351 -17.43 16.91 5.57
N ILE A 352 -16.20 16.82 6.10
CA ILE A 352 -15.47 15.55 6.27
C ILE A 352 -15.43 15.12 7.74
N LYS A 353 -15.69 15.98 8.71
CA LYS A 353 -15.65 15.70 10.17
C LYS A 353 -16.39 14.44 10.58
N ASN A 354 -17.43 14.10 9.88
CA ASN A 354 -18.23 12.90 10.18
C ASN A 354 -17.74 11.65 9.45
N GLN A 355 -16.69 11.75 8.58
CA GLN A 355 -16.19 10.63 7.80
C GLN A 355 -14.66 10.55 7.64
N PRO A 356 -13.82 11.15 8.54
CA PRO A 356 -12.39 10.99 8.42
C PRO A 356 -12.04 9.51 8.60
N GLY A 357 -11.26 8.96 7.67
CA GLY A 357 -10.83 7.56 7.73
C GLY A 357 -11.87 6.53 7.34
N LYS A 358 -13.01 6.92 6.73
CA LYS A 358 -13.94 5.94 6.16
C LYS A 358 -13.22 5.09 5.12
N VAL A 359 -13.20 3.79 5.35
CA VAL A 359 -12.67 2.80 4.43
C VAL A 359 -13.84 2.22 3.63
N PHE A 360 -13.67 2.15 2.32
CA PHE A 360 -14.62 1.49 1.43
C PHE A 360 -14.09 0.10 1.09
N TYR A 361 -15.01 -0.84 0.94
CA TYR A 361 -14.72 -2.23 0.65
C TYR A 361 -15.53 -2.67 -0.58
N THR A 362 -14.95 -3.60 -1.34
CA THR A 362 -15.68 -4.30 -2.40
C THR A 362 -16.72 -5.25 -1.80
N ASN A 363 -17.57 -5.81 -2.65
CA ASN A 363 -18.32 -7.03 -2.32
C ASN A 363 -17.35 -8.17 -1.97
N TRP A 364 -17.88 -9.20 -1.30
CA TRP A 364 -17.10 -10.35 -0.89
C TRP A 364 -17.05 -11.40 -1.99
N PHE A 365 -15.86 -11.84 -2.32
CA PHE A 365 -15.61 -12.91 -3.31
C PHE A 365 -15.49 -14.23 -2.56
N LYS A 366 -16.34 -15.18 -2.87
CA LYS A 366 -16.34 -16.48 -2.22
C LYS A 366 -15.21 -17.36 -2.74
N ILE A 367 -14.32 -17.79 -1.85
CA ILE A 367 -13.19 -18.67 -2.18
C ILE A 367 -13.56 -20.15 -2.01
N GLY A 368 -14.24 -20.51 -0.91
CA GLY A 368 -14.63 -21.90 -0.68
C GLY A 368 -15.43 -22.10 0.60
N TYR A 369 -15.87 -23.34 0.80
CA TYR A 369 -16.57 -23.78 2.01
C TYR A 369 -15.59 -24.48 2.97
N LEU A 370 -15.70 -24.21 4.26
CA LEU A 370 -15.05 -24.95 5.32
C LEU A 370 -16.07 -25.83 6.05
N ASN A 371 -15.82 -27.11 6.09
CA ASN A 371 -16.58 -28.05 6.91
C ASN A 371 -15.96 -28.06 8.33
N VAL A 372 -16.32 -27.06 9.13
CA VAL A 372 -15.86 -26.89 10.52
C VAL A 372 -17.03 -27.11 11.45
#